data_41f24630adb722e7994402d52639c69b
#
_entry.id   41f24630adb722e7994402d52639c69b
#
_cell.length_a   1.000
_cell.length_b   1.000
_cell.length_c   1.000
_cell.angle_alpha   90.00
_cell.angle_beta   90.00
_cell.angle_gamma   90.00
#
_symmetry.space_group_name_H-M   'P 1'
#
loop_
_entity.id
_entity.type
_entity.pdbx_description
1 polymer ?
#
loop_
_entity_poly.entity_id
_entity_poly.type
_entity_poly.pdbx_seq_one_letter_code
_entity_poly.pdbx_strand_id
1 'polypeptide(L)'
;MKKEIWIFIIVLFMCIGAVLGILCYNKTKESSYALNLPSADSVYKINLEQNGKIIEINEQDKIKDIVNGVAGVKRTTNDDSVQDSPINVDNEIKIDFEFGENKNSTVFVYEKKDKYVIEQPYNGIYKISQDEYNSIEKYIRESN
;
A
#
# COMPACT_ATOMS: atom_id res chain seq x y z
N MET A 1 -32.78 -40.92 -18.95
CA MET A 1 -32.63 -39.55 -19.49
C MET A 1 -33.02 -38.45 -18.50
N LYS A 2 -34.26 -38.36 -17.98
CA LYS A 2 -34.66 -37.24 -17.08
C LYS A 2 -33.90 -37.20 -15.76
N LYS A 3 -33.60 -38.34 -15.13
CA LYS A 3 -32.85 -38.40 -13.86
C LYS A 3 -31.39 -37.96 -13.99
N GLU A 4 -30.73 -38.30 -15.07
CA GLU A 4 -29.34 -37.95 -15.33
C GLU A 4 -29.16 -36.44 -15.56
N ILE A 5 -30.13 -35.80 -16.23
CA ILE A 5 -30.16 -34.36 -16.43
C ILE A 5 -30.28 -33.63 -15.09
N TRP A 6 -31.12 -34.11 -14.18
CA TRP A 6 -31.28 -33.55 -12.86
C TRP A 6 -30.02 -33.64 -12.00
N ILE A 7 -29.31 -34.76 -12.08
CA ILE A 7 -28.01 -34.94 -11.38
C ILE A 7 -26.98 -33.94 -11.94
N PHE A 8 -26.95 -33.76 -13.26
CA PHE A 8 -26.04 -32.80 -13.89
C PHE A 8 -26.31 -31.35 -13.44
N ILE A 9 -27.57 -30.97 -13.33
CA ILE A 9 -27.98 -29.63 -12.88
C ILE A 9 -27.57 -29.41 -11.41
N ILE A 10 -27.75 -30.40 -10.53
CA ILE A 10 -27.37 -30.31 -9.12
C ILE A 10 -25.84 -30.16 -8.97
N VAL A 11 -25.06 -30.95 -9.73
CA VAL A 11 -23.59 -30.86 -9.71
C VAL A 11 -23.13 -29.49 -10.21
N LEU A 12 -23.74 -28.96 -11.28
CA LEU A 12 -23.43 -27.65 -11.81
C LEU A 12 -23.68 -26.54 -10.77
N PHE A 13 -24.81 -26.58 -10.08
CA PHE A 13 -25.12 -25.61 -9.01
C PHE A 13 -24.15 -25.70 -7.82
N MET A 14 -23.71 -26.91 -7.42
CA MET A 14 -22.69 -27.09 -6.39
C MET A 14 -21.34 -26.51 -6.82
N CYS A 15 -20.92 -26.71 -8.06
CA CYS A 15 -19.69 -26.14 -8.57
C CYS A 15 -19.72 -24.59 -8.60
N ILE A 16 -20.84 -24.01 -9.05
CA ILE A 16 -21.02 -22.54 -9.05
C ILE A 16 -21.02 -22.00 -7.62
N GLY A 17 -21.69 -22.66 -6.69
CA GLY A 17 -21.71 -22.29 -5.26
C GLY A 17 -20.32 -22.33 -4.64
N ALA A 18 -19.50 -23.35 -4.94
CA ALA A 18 -18.13 -23.47 -4.46
C ALA A 18 -17.23 -22.34 -5.01
N VAL A 19 -17.33 -22.03 -6.30
CA VAL A 19 -16.56 -20.93 -6.91
C VAL A 19 -16.95 -19.57 -6.31
N LEU A 20 -18.24 -19.31 -6.17
CA LEU A 20 -18.73 -18.08 -5.53
C LEU A 20 -18.30 -18.01 -4.06
N GLY A 21 -18.34 -19.12 -3.33
CA GLY A 21 -17.86 -19.19 -1.94
C GLY A 21 -16.37 -18.85 -1.82
N ILE A 22 -15.52 -19.36 -2.72
CA ILE A 22 -14.08 -19.07 -2.74
C ILE A 22 -13.83 -17.58 -3.07
N LEU A 23 -14.57 -17.02 -4.03
CA LEU A 23 -14.46 -15.62 -4.40
C LEU A 23 -14.89 -14.69 -3.26
N CYS A 24 -15.98 -15.02 -2.57
CA CYS A 24 -16.42 -14.28 -1.38
C CYS A 24 -15.43 -14.41 -0.22
N TYR A 25 -14.90 -15.62 0.03
CA TYR A 25 -13.91 -15.85 1.09
C TYR A 25 -12.62 -15.04 0.87
N ASN A 26 -12.13 -14.98 -0.36
CA ASN A 26 -10.94 -14.19 -0.69
C ASN A 26 -11.18 -12.67 -0.56
N LYS A 27 -12.41 -12.21 -0.84
CA LYS A 27 -12.79 -10.79 -0.65
C LYS A 27 -12.87 -10.38 0.82
N THR A 28 -13.26 -11.29 1.72
CA THR A 28 -13.41 -10.99 3.15
C THR A 28 -12.08 -10.99 3.93
N LYS A 29 -10.98 -11.45 3.32
CA LYS A 29 -9.65 -11.41 3.95
C LYS A 29 -8.96 -10.03 3.87
N GLU A 30 -9.41 -9.13 3.00
CA GLU A 30 -8.81 -7.79 2.92
C GLU A 30 -9.33 -6.93 4.07
N SER A 31 -8.49 -6.68 5.05
CA SER A 31 -8.74 -5.72 6.12
C SER A 31 -8.38 -4.30 5.66
N SER A 32 -9.02 -3.30 6.28
CA SER A 32 -8.66 -1.89 6.06
C SER A 32 -8.03 -1.36 7.34
N TYR A 33 -6.82 -0.78 7.21
CA TYR A 33 -6.06 -0.23 8.32
C TYR A 33 -5.57 1.18 8.00
N ALA A 34 -5.37 1.99 9.04
CA ALA A 34 -4.59 3.21 8.93
C ALA A 34 -3.10 2.88 9.06
N LEU A 35 -2.27 3.58 8.30
CA LEU A 35 -0.83 3.55 8.47
C LEU A 35 -0.47 4.19 9.81
N ASN A 36 0.54 3.65 10.48
CA ASN A 36 1.06 4.21 11.72
C ASN A 36 2.07 5.33 11.41
N LEU A 37 1.54 6.50 11.04
CA LEU A 37 2.32 7.69 10.69
C LEU A 37 2.24 8.75 11.79
N PRO A 38 3.28 9.60 11.94
CA PRO A 38 3.21 10.77 12.80
C PRO A 38 2.17 11.77 12.23
N SER A 39 1.64 12.63 13.10
CA SER A 39 0.80 13.73 12.65
C SER A 39 1.61 14.73 11.80
N ALA A 40 1.02 15.29 10.75
CA ALA A 40 1.70 16.21 9.85
C ALA A 40 2.32 17.42 10.58
N ASP A 41 1.66 17.90 11.64
CA ASP A 41 2.17 19.03 12.45
C ASP A 41 3.37 18.67 13.33
N SER A 42 3.62 17.37 13.58
CA SER A 42 4.76 16.89 14.36
C SER A 42 5.99 16.59 13.50
N VAL A 43 5.82 16.44 12.19
CA VAL A 43 6.90 16.18 11.24
C VAL A 43 7.59 17.50 10.89
N TYR A 44 8.90 17.55 11.04
CA TYR A 44 9.70 18.72 10.68
C TYR A 44 10.53 18.53 9.42
N LYS A 45 10.75 17.29 8.99
CA LYS A 45 11.47 16.97 7.75
C LYS A 45 10.98 15.64 7.17
N ILE A 46 10.95 15.57 5.85
CA ILE A 46 10.75 14.32 5.10
C ILE A 46 11.94 14.13 4.16
N ASN A 47 12.53 12.93 4.18
CA ASN A 47 13.51 12.52 3.19
C ASN A 47 12.84 11.55 2.22
N LEU A 48 12.87 11.88 0.93
CA LEU A 48 12.47 10.98 -0.16
C LEU A 48 13.73 10.43 -0.82
N GLU A 49 13.86 9.11 -0.86
CA GLU A 49 14.98 8.45 -1.51
C GLU A 49 14.48 7.54 -2.62
N GLN A 50 15.06 7.69 -3.82
CA GLN A 50 14.84 6.81 -4.95
C GLN A 50 16.10 6.69 -5.79
N ASN A 51 16.53 5.46 -6.10
CA ASN A 51 17.71 5.19 -6.93
C ASN A 51 19.00 5.91 -6.44
N GLY A 52 19.18 6.01 -5.13
CA GLY A 52 20.33 6.70 -4.51
C GLY A 52 20.24 8.23 -4.51
N LYS A 53 19.18 8.82 -5.05
CA LYS A 53 18.91 10.24 -4.94
C LYS A 53 18.07 10.51 -3.70
N ILE A 54 18.51 11.47 -2.88
CA ILE A 54 17.81 11.89 -1.66
C ILE A 54 17.33 13.33 -1.84
N ILE A 55 16.07 13.59 -1.52
CA ILE A 55 15.44 14.90 -1.53
C ILE A 55 14.93 15.19 -0.14
N GLU A 56 15.40 16.29 0.43
CA GLU A 56 14.92 16.77 1.74
C GLU A 56 13.80 17.78 1.54
N ILE A 57 12.71 17.59 2.27
CA ILE A 57 11.53 18.47 2.29
C ILE A 57 11.35 19.00 3.70
N ASN A 58 11.50 20.32 3.86
CA ASN A 58 11.39 21.02 5.13
C ASN A 58 10.22 22.03 5.14
N GLU A 59 9.59 22.26 3.99
CA GLU A 59 8.45 23.17 3.87
C GLU A 59 7.19 22.51 4.43
N GLN A 60 6.62 23.13 5.44
CA GLN A 60 5.50 22.56 6.19
C GLN A 60 4.26 22.25 5.34
N ASP A 61 3.99 23.05 4.31
CA ASP A 61 2.87 22.79 3.40
C ASP A 61 3.09 21.54 2.58
N LYS A 62 4.31 21.32 2.06
CA LYS A 62 4.66 20.09 1.34
C LYS A 62 4.66 18.87 2.27
N ILE A 63 5.13 19.02 3.50
CA ILE A 63 5.06 17.97 4.52
C ILE A 63 3.61 17.56 4.76
N LYS A 64 2.71 18.52 4.95
CA LYS A 64 1.27 18.27 5.14
C LYS A 64 0.67 17.56 3.93
N ASP A 65 1.00 17.99 2.72
CA ASP A 65 0.52 17.35 1.49
C ASP A 65 0.96 15.88 1.40
N ILE A 66 2.23 15.59 1.69
CA ILE A 66 2.77 14.22 1.65
C ILE A 66 2.14 13.36 2.75
N VAL A 67 2.16 13.81 4.01
CA VAL A 67 1.59 13.04 5.13
C VAL A 67 0.12 12.74 4.89
N ASN A 68 -0.67 13.74 4.47
CA ASN A 68 -2.10 13.57 4.20
C ASN A 68 -2.35 12.69 2.96
N GLY A 69 -1.47 12.76 1.96
CA GLY A 69 -1.56 11.92 0.75
C GLY A 69 -1.31 10.44 1.03
N VAL A 70 -0.42 10.12 1.98
CA VAL A 70 -0.13 8.73 2.34
C VAL A 70 -0.95 8.22 3.51
N ALA A 71 -1.46 9.12 4.35
CA ALA A 71 -2.30 8.77 5.50
C ALA A 71 -3.69 8.26 5.06
N GLY A 72 -4.47 7.85 6.02
CA GLY A 72 -5.84 7.39 5.83
C GLY A 72 -5.97 5.87 5.84
N VAL A 73 -7.19 5.40 5.64
CA VAL A 73 -7.52 3.98 5.69
C VAL A 73 -7.16 3.34 4.35
N LYS A 74 -6.25 2.39 4.38
CA LYS A 74 -5.80 1.64 3.21
C LYS A 74 -6.24 0.18 3.30
N ARG A 75 -6.47 -0.44 2.15
CA ARG A 75 -6.76 -1.89 2.07
C ARG A 75 -5.43 -2.64 2.06
N THR A 76 -5.32 -3.65 2.92
CA THR A 76 -4.15 -4.54 2.92
C THR A 76 -4.13 -5.41 1.66
N THR A 77 -2.94 -5.89 1.31
CA THR A 77 -2.74 -6.87 0.22
C THR A 77 -2.92 -8.31 0.70
N ASN A 78 -3.10 -8.57 1.98
CA ASN A 78 -2.96 -9.85 2.69
C ASN A 78 -1.51 -10.37 2.75
N ASP A 79 -0.54 -9.56 2.36
CA ASP A 79 0.88 -9.85 2.52
C ASP A 79 1.39 -9.11 3.77
N ASP A 80 2.12 -9.81 4.62
CA ASP A 80 2.74 -9.22 5.80
C ASP A 80 4.04 -8.53 5.41
N SER A 81 4.33 -7.39 6.03
CA SER A 81 5.65 -6.76 5.99
C SER A 81 6.45 -7.22 7.21
N VAL A 82 7.41 -8.10 6.99
CA VAL A 82 8.24 -8.71 8.06
C VAL A 82 9.72 -8.32 7.94
N GLN A 83 10.03 -7.35 7.08
CA GLN A 83 11.39 -6.93 6.76
C GLN A 83 11.56 -5.42 6.87
N ASP A 84 12.81 -4.97 6.94
CA ASP A 84 13.18 -3.55 7.03
C ASP A 84 12.94 -2.80 5.70
N SER A 85 12.89 -3.52 4.58
CA SER A 85 12.68 -2.94 3.25
C SER A 85 12.01 -3.94 2.31
N PRO A 86 11.34 -3.47 1.25
CA PRO A 86 10.73 -4.31 0.21
C PRO A 86 11.76 -5.22 -0.46
N ILE A 87 11.31 -6.42 -0.89
CA ILE A 87 12.16 -7.39 -1.57
C ILE A 87 11.67 -7.60 -3.00
N ASN A 88 12.63 -7.70 -3.94
CA ASN A 88 12.35 -7.92 -5.37
C ASN A 88 11.40 -6.88 -5.94
N VAL A 89 11.67 -5.61 -5.64
CA VAL A 89 11.00 -4.45 -6.23
C VAL A 89 12.06 -3.52 -6.81
N ASP A 90 11.71 -2.85 -7.89
CA ASP A 90 12.54 -1.85 -8.55
C ASP A 90 11.88 -0.48 -8.37
N ASN A 91 12.71 0.57 -8.31
CA ASN A 91 12.27 1.97 -8.26
C ASN A 91 11.36 2.31 -7.07
N GLU A 92 11.52 1.63 -5.94
CA GLU A 92 10.83 2.02 -4.72
C GLU A 92 11.21 3.45 -4.30
N ILE A 93 10.23 4.16 -3.77
CA ILE A 93 10.41 5.46 -3.12
C ILE A 93 10.38 5.21 -1.61
N LYS A 94 11.51 5.38 -0.96
CA LYS A 94 11.58 5.37 0.50
C LYS A 94 11.21 6.76 1.01
N ILE A 95 10.35 6.81 2.01
CA ILE A 95 9.89 8.03 2.67
C ILE A 95 10.20 7.92 4.15
N ASP A 96 11.13 8.74 4.62
CA ASP A 96 11.46 8.85 6.05
C ASP A 96 10.84 10.13 6.61
N PHE A 97 9.94 9.99 7.57
CA PHE A 97 9.34 11.10 8.32
C PHE A 97 10.12 11.32 9.61
N GLU A 98 10.76 12.47 9.74
CA GLU A 98 11.47 12.85 10.96
C GLU A 98 10.58 13.73 11.85
N PHE A 99 10.42 13.33 13.12
CA PHE A 99 9.53 14.01 14.07
C PHE A 99 10.03 13.87 15.50
N GLY A 100 9.58 14.78 16.36
CA GLY A 100 9.99 14.79 17.78
C GLY A 100 11.50 14.86 17.95
N GLU A 101 12.01 14.34 19.06
CA GLU A 101 13.44 14.26 19.33
C GLU A 101 14.01 12.95 18.75
N ASN A 102 14.63 13.01 17.56
CA ASN A 102 15.30 11.89 16.88
C ASN A 102 14.42 10.65 16.61
N LYS A 103 13.14 10.85 16.36
CA LYS A 103 12.22 9.79 15.95
C LYS A 103 12.04 9.83 14.44
N ASN A 104 11.95 8.65 13.85
CA ASN A 104 11.59 8.50 12.43
C ASN A 104 10.50 7.43 12.26
N SER A 105 9.77 7.55 11.16
CA SER A 105 8.86 6.53 10.65
C SER A 105 9.14 6.38 9.16
N THR A 106 9.30 5.15 8.71
CA THR A 106 9.64 4.84 7.33
C THR A 106 8.48 4.13 6.65
N VAL A 107 8.21 4.51 5.41
CA VAL A 107 7.36 3.75 4.50
C VAL A 107 8.03 3.67 3.13
N PHE A 108 7.65 2.66 2.35
CA PHE A 108 8.09 2.48 0.97
C PHE A 108 6.88 2.50 0.04
N VAL A 109 7.00 3.23 -1.07
CA VAL A 109 5.97 3.32 -2.09
C VAL A 109 6.52 2.78 -3.39
N TYR A 110 5.85 1.80 -4.00
CA TYR A 110 6.35 1.14 -5.20
C TYR A 110 5.23 0.49 -6.02
N GLU A 111 5.59 0.10 -7.24
CA GLU A 111 4.75 -0.72 -8.10
C GLU A 111 5.17 -2.19 -8.03
N LYS A 112 4.20 -3.09 -7.87
CA LYS A 112 4.42 -4.53 -7.89
C LYS A 112 3.26 -5.23 -8.60
N LYS A 113 3.57 -5.93 -9.70
CA LYS A 113 2.57 -6.67 -10.50
C LYS A 113 1.38 -5.78 -10.91
N ASP A 114 1.66 -4.65 -11.53
CA ASP A 114 0.68 -3.66 -12.00
C ASP A 114 -0.22 -3.08 -10.89
N LYS A 115 0.27 -3.07 -9.66
CA LYS A 115 -0.42 -2.49 -8.49
C LYS A 115 0.50 -1.57 -7.73
N TYR A 116 -0.03 -0.41 -7.35
CA TYR A 116 0.67 0.51 -6.48
C TYR A 116 0.39 0.16 -5.04
N VAL A 117 1.43 0.15 -4.24
CA VAL A 117 1.36 -0.21 -2.82
C VAL A 117 2.21 0.72 -1.98
N ILE A 118 1.85 0.85 -0.71
CA ILE A 118 2.66 1.43 0.33
C ILE A 118 2.94 0.36 1.38
N GLU A 119 4.20 0.16 1.69
CA GLU A 119 4.64 -0.80 2.69
C GLU A 119 5.21 -0.07 3.90
N GLN A 120 4.71 -0.41 5.08
CA GLN A 120 5.31 0.03 6.33
C GLN A 120 5.97 -1.17 6.99
N PRO A 121 7.30 -1.14 7.19
CA PRO A 121 8.06 -2.23 7.81
C PRO A 121 7.42 -2.71 9.10
N TYR A 122 7.34 -4.03 9.27
CA TYR A 122 6.75 -4.71 10.44
C TYR A 122 5.30 -4.35 10.77
N ASN A 123 4.59 -3.68 9.83
CA ASN A 123 3.19 -3.32 9.97
C ASN A 123 2.34 -3.96 8.87
N GLY A 124 2.59 -3.63 7.61
CA GLY A 124 1.84 -4.24 6.51
C GLY A 124 2.10 -3.62 5.16
N ILE A 125 1.52 -4.25 4.13
CA ILE A 125 1.52 -3.80 2.75
C ILE A 125 0.09 -3.42 2.37
N TYR A 126 -0.09 -2.19 1.89
CA TYR A 126 -1.40 -1.58 1.65
C TYR A 126 -1.53 -1.15 0.20
N LYS A 127 -2.73 -1.28 -0.36
CA LYS A 127 -3.03 -0.81 -1.72
C LYS A 127 -3.22 0.69 -1.75
N ILE A 128 -2.62 1.34 -2.72
CA ILE A 128 -2.85 2.74 -3.06
C ILE A 128 -3.27 2.88 -4.51
N SER A 129 -3.84 4.01 -4.86
CA SER A 129 -4.14 4.35 -6.25
C SER A 129 -2.90 4.85 -6.99
N GLN A 130 -2.96 4.85 -8.32
CA GLN A 130 -1.93 5.46 -9.16
C GLN A 130 -1.79 6.97 -8.88
N ASP A 131 -2.89 7.66 -8.60
CA ASP A 131 -2.86 9.09 -8.28
C ASP A 131 -2.13 9.36 -6.96
N GLU A 132 -2.31 8.51 -5.94
CA GLU A 132 -1.56 8.59 -4.69
C GLU A 132 -0.06 8.35 -4.92
N TYR A 133 0.31 7.35 -5.72
CA TYR A 133 1.70 7.11 -6.10
C TYR A 133 2.30 8.31 -6.84
N ASN A 134 1.62 8.80 -7.88
CA ASN A 134 2.07 9.94 -8.68
C ASN A 134 2.22 11.22 -7.85
N SER A 135 1.38 11.41 -6.82
CA SER A 135 1.45 12.57 -5.94
C SER A 135 2.73 12.62 -5.11
N ILE A 136 3.35 11.47 -4.84
CA ILE A 136 4.63 11.35 -4.15
C ILE A 136 5.77 11.47 -5.15
N GLU A 137 5.70 10.73 -6.27
CA GLU A 137 6.74 10.68 -7.29
C GLU A 137 7.01 12.07 -7.92
N LYS A 138 6.00 12.95 -7.99
CA LYS A 138 6.17 14.31 -8.51
C LYS A 138 7.29 15.08 -7.81
N TYR A 139 7.47 14.94 -6.48
CA TYR A 139 8.51 15.65 -5.73
C TYR A 139 9.92 15.20 -6.15
N ILE A 140 10.08 13.93 -6.54
CA ILE A 140 11.35 13.41 -7.05
C ILE A 140 11.63 13.92 -8.45
N ARG A 141 10.59 14.00 -9.30
CA ARG A 141 10.71 14.49 -10.68
C ARG A 141 10.96 15.99 -10.76
N GLU A 142 10.31 16.79 -9.92
CA GLU A 142 10.44 18.25 -9.90
C GLU A 142 11.79 18.73 -9.35
N SER A 143 12.56 17.87 -8.71
CA SER A 143 13.90 18.18 -8.18
C SER A 143 15.04 17.80 -9.15
N ASN A 144 14.71 17.42 -10.38
CA ASN A 144 15.64 17.22 -11.51
C ASN A 144 15.75 18.52 -12.36
#